data_6ef737e91d7acaa83cb6a493c67fbde2
#
_entry.id   6ef737e91d7acaa83cb6a493c67fbde2
#
_cell.length_a   1.000
_cell.length_b   1.000
_cell.length_c   1.000
_cell.angle_alpha   90.00
_cell.angle_beta   90.00
_cell.angle_gamma   90.00
#
_symmetry.space_group_name_H-M   'P 1'
#
loop_
_entity.id
_entity.type
_entity.pdbx_description
1 polymer ?
#
loop_
_entity_poly.entity_id
_entity_poly.type
_entity_poly.pdbx_seq_one_letter_code
_entity_poly.pdbx_strand_id
1 'polypeptide(L)'
;MESIRPSSDLRNKYPELSSMVRATGEPIYITVNGHEDTVLIGHAQYGKMKSDLKLLSMLVEAQDDVNNGRTAPMQETFDDIRKALLARKMR
;
A
#
# COMPACT_ATOMS: atom_id res chain seq x y z
N MET A 1 -8.04 -10.22 -7.85
CA MET A 1 -8.62 -11.35 -7.09
C MET A 1 -7.78 -11.60 -5.84
N GLU A 2 -8.43 -11.70 -4.70
CA GLU A 2 -7.74 -11.91 -3.44
C GLU A 2 -7.39 -13.37 -3.25
N SER A 3 -6.15 -13.66 -2.84
CA SER A 3 -5.71 -15.00 -2.52
C SER A 3 -5.86 -15.23 -1.02
N ILE A 4 -6.52 -16.31 -0.66
CA ILE A 4 -6.77 -16.66 0.73
C ILE A 4 -6.15 -18.04 0.96
N ARG A 5 -5.29 -18.15 1.99
CA ARG A 5 -4.60 -19.40 2.31
C ARG A 5 -4.64 -19.65 3.82
N PRO A 6 -4.72 -20.90 4.25
CA PRO A 6 -4.63 -21.21 5.68
C PRO A 6 -3.20 -21.02 6.20
N SER A 7 -3.07 -20.84 7.50
CA SER A 7 -1.76 -20.65 8.14
C SER A 7 -0.84 -21.87 7.98
N SER A 8 -1.40 -23.05 7.80
CA SER A 8 -0.62 -24.26 7.51
C SER A 8 0.16 -24.14 6.21
N ASP A 9 -0.41 -23.49 5.19
CA ASP A 9 0.28 -23.24 3.93
C ASP A 9 1.45 -22.27 4.12
N LEU A 10 1.29 -21.25 4.96
CA LEU A 10 2.37 -20.34 5.28
C LEU A 10 3.56 -21.08 5.91
N ARG A 11 3.28 -22.03 6.77
CA ARG A 11 4.30 -22.83 7.43
C ARG A 11 4.94 -23.86 6.48
N ASN A 12 4.13 -24.54 5.69
CA ASN A 12 4.57 -25.69 4.89
C ASN A 12 4.93 -25.33 3.44
N LYS A 13 4.37 -24.25 2.92
CA LYS A 13 4.52 -23.85 1.51
C LYS A 13 5.00 -22.42 1.38
N TYR A 14 5.78 -21.95 2.34
CA TYR A 14 6.28 -20.57 2.33
C TYR A 14 7.00 -20.19 1.04
N PRO A 15 7.91 -21.01 0.48
CA PRO A 15 8.58 -20.63 -0.78
C PRO A 15 7.60 -20.38 -1.93
N GLU A 16 6.53 -21.15 -2.01
CA GLU A 16 5.49 -20.98 -3.03
C GLU A 16 4.75 -19.64 -2.81
N LEU A 17 4.33 -19.37 -1.58
CA LEU A 17 3.62 -18.15 -1.25
C LEU A 17 4.49 -16.92 -1.45
N SER A 18 5.76 -17.01 -1.07
CA SER A 18 6.74 -15.94 -1.28
C SER A 18 6.90 -15.63 -2.77
N SER A 19 7.01 -16.65 -3.62
CA SER A 19 7.08 -16.47 -5.06
C SER A 19 5.82 -15.79 -5.61
N MET A 20 4.66 -16.18 -5.13
CA MET A 20 3.38 -15.61 -5.58
C MET A 20 3.31 -14.12 -5.28
N VAL A 21 3.62 -13.70 -4.06
CA VAL A 21 3.53 -12.27 -3.69
C VAL A 21 4.55 -11.44 -4.45
N ARG A 22 5.73 -12.00 -4.73
CA ARG A 22 6.75 -11.29 -5.52
C ARG A 22 6.35 -11.17 -6.98
N ALA A 23 5.74 -12.21 -7.53
CA ALA A 23 5.34 -12.22 -8.94
C ALA A 23 4.12 -11.36 -9.21
N THR A 24 3.11 -11.42 -8.35
CA THR A 24 1.84 -10.72 -8.56
C THR A 24 1.82 -9.32 -7.97
N GLY A 25 2.62 -9.07 -6.93
CA GLY A 25 2.58 -7.81 -6.19
C GLY A 25 1.32 -7.66 -5.35
N GLU A 26 0.51 -8.72 -5.23
CA GLU A 26 -0.73 -8.70 -4.46
C GLU A 26 -0.57 -9.42 -3.14
N PRO A 27 -1.30 -9.00 -2.08
CA PRO A 27 -1.22 -9.67 -0.79
C PRO A 27 -1.93 -11.02 -0.79
N ILE A 28 -1.48 -11.89 0.11
CA ILE A 28 -2.16 -13.15 0.39
C ILE A 28 -2.71 -13.07 1.81
N TYR A 29 -4.00 -13.31 1.95
CA TYR A 29 -4.67 -13.30 3.25
C TYR A 29 -4.50 -14.66 3.92
N ILE A 30 -3.95 -14.66 5.12
CA ILE A 30 -3.69 -15.88 5.89
C ILE A 30 -4.79 -16.04 6.93
N THR A 31 -5.40 -17.24 6.96
CA THR A 31 -6.48 -17.53 7.88
C THR A 31 -6.06 -18.55 8.93
N VAL A 32 -6.71 -18.48 10.09
CA VAL A 32 -6.59 -19.47 11.15
C VAL A 32 -7.99 -19.91 11.52
N ASN A 33 -8.26 -21.23 11.43
CA ASN A 33 -9.59 -21.78 11.68
C ASN A 33 -10.71 -21.10 10.89
N GLY A 34 -10.41 -20.73 9.65
CA GLY A 34 -11.37 -20.08 8.76
C GLY A 34 -11.56 -18.58 8.99
N HIS A 35 -10.83 -18.00 9.93
CA HIS A 35 -10.90 -16.57 10.22
C HIS A 35 -9.66 -15.86 9.74
N GLU A 36 -9.81 -14.66 9.22
CA GLU A 36 -8.68 -13.83 8.80
C GLU A 36 -7.81 -13.48 10.00
N ASP A 37 -6.50 -13.72 9.87
CA ASP A 37 -5.54 -13.53 10.94
C ASP A 37 -4.43 -12.56 10.55
N THR A 38 -3.74 -12.84 9.45
CA THR A 38 -2.60 -12.03 8.99
C THR A 38 -2.65 -11.85 7.48
N VAL A 39 -1.78 -10.97 6.99
CA VAL A 39 -1.63 -10.73 5.55
C VAL A 39 -0.15 -10.85 5.21
N LEU A 40 0.16 -11.62 4.18
CA LEU A 40 1.51 -11.76 3.65
C LEU A 40 1.66 -10.85 2.43
N ILE A 41 2.63 -9.94 2.47
CA ILE A 41 2.93 -9.06 1.35
C ILE A 41 4.43 -9.09 1.05
N GLY A 42 4.79 -8.80 -0.20
CA GLY A 42 6.18 -8.72 -0.59
C GLY A 42 6.85 -7.48 0.00
N HIS A 43 8.17 -7.56 0.22
CA HIS A 43 8.95 -6.44 0.77
C HIS A 43 8.85 -5.20 -0.11
N ALA A 44 8.95 -5.35 -1.42
CA ALA A 44 8.84 -4.23 -2.35
C ALA A 44 7.45 -3.60 -2.32
N GLN A 45 6.42 -4.42 -2.24
CA GLN A 45 5.03 -3.95 -2.16
C GLN A 45 4.78 -3.19 -0.87
N TYR A 46 5.29 -3.70 0.24
CA TYR A 46 5.18 -3.02 1.53
C TYR A 46 5.90 -1.67 1.51
N GLY A 47 7.10 -1.61 0.91
CA GLY A 47 7.83 -0.35 0.76
C GLY A 47 7.06 0.68 -0.04
N LYS A 48 6.41 0.26 -1.12
CA LYS A 48 5.56 1.12 -1.93
C LYS A 48 4.36 1.65 -1.14
N MET A 49 3.72 0.79 -0.36
CA MET A 49 2.60 1.19 0.49
C MET A 49 3.01 2.23 1.53
N LYS A 50 4.17 2.04 2.15
CA LYS A 50 4.72 3.01 3.10
C LYS A 50 4.99 4.35 2.43
N SER A 51 5.54 4.33 1.22
CA SER A 51 5.82 5.52 0.43
C SER A 51 4.53 6.27 0.10
N ASP A 52 3.50 5.55 -0.31
CA ASP A 52 2.20 6.13 -0.64
C ASP A 52 1.54 6.76 0.59
N LEU A 53 1.65 6.11 1.74
CA LEU A 53 1.16 6.66 3.01
C LEU A 53 1.88 7.96 3.38
N LYS A 54 3.19 8.01 3.15
CA LYS A 54 3.96 9.21 3.40
C LYS A 54 3.52 10.37 2.51
N LEU A 55 3.27 10.08 1.22
CA LEU A 55 2.77 11.09 0.29
C LEU A 55 1.38 11.59 0.71
N LEU A 56 0.49 10.70 1.13
CA LEU A 56 -0.83 11.09 1.65
C LEU A 56 -0.71 11.97 2.88
N SER A 57 0.21 11.65 3.77
CA SER A 57 0.47 12.47 4.96
C SER A 57 0.93 13.87 4.56
N MET A 58 1.80 13.99 3.56
CA MET A 58 2.24 15.28 3.03
C MET A 58 1.09 16.07 2.41
N LEU A 59 0.16 15.39 1.73
CA LEU A 59 -1.03 16.04 1.17
C LEU A 59 -1.94 16.60 2.27
N VAL A 60 -2.11 15.87 3.36
CA VAL A 60 -2.91 16.33 4.50
C VAL A 60 -2.27 17.56 5.14
N GLU A 61 -0.96 17.55 5.32
CA GLU A 61 -0.23 18.70 5.85
C GLU A 61 -0.35 19.92 4.93
N ALA A 62 -0.23 19.72 3.62
CA ALA A 62 -0.42 20.81 2.65
C ALA A 62 -1.84 21.36 2.70
N GLN A 63 -2.84 20.52 2.86
CA GLN A 63 -4.23 20.93 3.00
C GLN A 63 -4.44 21.78 4.25
N ASP A 64 -3.84 21.39 5.37
CA ASP A 64 -3.90 22.16 6.61
C ASP A 64 -3.22 23.52 6.46
N ASP A 65 -2.08 23.56 5.77
CA ASP A 65 -1.36 24.80 5.49
C ASP A 65 -2.20 25.76 4.65
N VAL A 66 -2.91 25.25 3.66
CA VAL A 66 -3.82 26.05 2.83
C VAL A 66 -4.97 26.58 3.68
N ASN A 67 -5.55 25.77 4.55
CA ASN A 67 -6.62 26.17 5.44
C ASN A 67 -6.18 27.24 6.43
N ASN A 68 -4.90 27.31 6.75
CA ASN A 68 -4.32 28.32 7.65
C ASN A 68 -3.84 29.58 6.91
N GLY A 69 -4.27 29.77 5.66
CA GLY A 69 -4.01 30.98 4.91
C GLY A 69 -2.78 30.96 4.00
N ARG A 70 -2.28 29.79 3.67
CA ARG A 70 -1.18 29.66 2.71
C ARG A 70 -1.67 29.79 1.27
N THR A 71 -0.76 30.16 0.39
CA THR A 71 -1.08 30.72 -0.92
C THR A 71 -1.14 29.68 -2.05
N ALA A 72 -1.53 30.16 -3.25
CA ALA A 72 -1.68 29.37 -4.47
C ALA A 72 -0.49 28.45 -4.84
N PRO A 73 0.79 28.81 -4.65
CA PRO A 73 1.90 27.91 -4.95
C PRO A 73 1.86 26.58 -4.19
N MET A 74 1.30 26.59 -2.98
CA MET A 74 1.12 25.35 -2.22
C MET A 74 0.10 24.43 -2.86
N GLN A 75 -0.90 25.02 -3.50
CA GLN A 75 -1.96 24.26 -4.16
C GLN A 75 -1.42 23.54 -5.41
N GLU A 76 -0.52 24.18 -6.15
CA GLU A 76 0.14 23.53 -7.29
C GLU A 76 0.96 22.32 -6.85
N THR A 77 1.74 22.46 -5.77
CA THR A 77 2.50 21.36 -5.19
C THR A 77 1.59 20.22 -4.76
N PHE A 78 0.47 20.57 -4.17
CA PHE A 78 -0.55 19.60 -3.75
C PHE A 78 -1.06 18.80 -4.94
N ASP A 79 -1.39 19.46 -6.04
CA ASP A 79 -1.89 18.80 -7.24
C ASP A 79 -0.83 17.90 -7.88
N ASP A 80 0.44 18.30 -7.87
CA ASP A 80 1.55 17.50 -8.40
C ASP A 80 1.72 16.21 -7.61
N ILE A 81 1.63 16.28 -6.28
CA ILE A 81 1.71 15.10 -5.42
C ILE A 81 0.52 14.18 -5.68
N ARG A 82 -0.67 14.73 -5.85
CA ARG A 82 -1.86 13.95 -6.17
C ARG A 82 -1.71 13.20 -7.49
N LYS A 83 -1.19 13.86 -8.52
CA LYS A 83 -0.93 13.24 -9.81
C LYS A 83 0.07 12.10 -9.70
N ALA A 84 1.11 12.28 -8.90
CA ALA A 84 2.11 11.24 -8.67
C ALA A 84 1.50 10.01 -8.00
N LEU A 85 0.61 10.20 -7.03
CA LEU A 85 -0.10 9.10 -6.38
C LEU A 85 -1.02 8.36 -7.35
N LEU A 86 -1.76 9.09 -8.17
CA LEU A 86 -2.65 8.49 -9.17
C LEU A 86 -1.88 7.69 -10.20
N ALA A 87 -0.73 8.20 -10.65
CA ALA A 87 0.12 7.50 -11.60
C ALA A 87 0.63 6.18 -11.03
N ARG A 88 0.96 6.15 -9.73
CA ARG A 88 1.40 4.93 -9.06
C ARG A 88 0.29 3.88 -8.98
N LYS A 89 -0.93 4.32 -8.70
CA LYS A 89 -2.08 3.41 -8.61
C LYS A 89 -2.44 2.77 -9.94
N MET A 90 -2.15 3.45 -11.04
CA MET A 90 -2.51 2.99 -12.37
C MET A 90 -1.50 2.02 -12.99
N ARG A 91 -0.41 1.72 -12.29
CA ARG A 91 0.61 0.79 -12.76
C ARG A 91 0.36 -0.64 -12.34
#